data_3fa9a7bdc1e0e4219c925e7ba2dd3b32
#
_entry.id   3fa9a7bdc1e0e4219c925e7ba2dd3b32
#
_cell.length_a   1.000
_cell.length_b   1.000
_cell.length_c   1.000
_cell.angle_alpha   90.00
_cell.angle_beta   90.00
_cell.angle_gamma   90.00
#
_symmetry.space_group_name_H-M   'P 1'
#
loop_
_entity.id
_entity.type
_entity.pdbx_description
1 polymer ?
#
loop_
_entity_poly.entity_id
_entity_poly.type
_entity_poly.pdbx_seq_one_letter_code
_entity_poly.pdbx_strand_id
1 'polypeptide(L)'
;MKILSTILLSALAATSAMAGGDKPVDGLSYSLPKTAVRMQVLVEKTVTQPGQLAGFSQLYFGKAGVSTQQTAYRIGGVSFSSEGRADADRLYTVAIDKKHSILSVDCAPDGSLLAINTKAQRAKAPAAFVPSPRKAPLNPRDYMSQDILSAGNLPKMAQLVAQEKYDIRDSRSQLSRGEADFMPKDGEQARLMYSQLATQEAALMQLFQGTTPVDPTATVISYIPT
;
A
#
# COMPACT_ATOMS: atom_id res chain seq x y z
N MET A 1 15.59 28.00 14.77
CA MET A 1 16.64 27.09 15.28
C MET A 1 16.75 25.92 14.31
N LYS A 2 17.85 25.88 13.55
CA LYS A 2 18.14 24.82 12.58
C LYS A 2 18.94 23.75 13.32
N ILE A 3 18.40 22.52 13.42
CA ILE A 3 19.11 21.36 13.94
C ILE A 3 19.74 20.67 12.74
N LEU A 4 21.05 20.85 12.57
CA LEU A 4 21.88 20.06 11.65
C LEU A 4 22.03 18.67 12.27
N SER A 5 21.48 17.65 11.63
CA SER A 5 21.73 16.25 11.96
C SER A 5 22.96 15.79 11.16
N THR A 6 24.10 15.74 11.83
CA THR A 6 25.36 15.25 11.27
C THR A 6 25.31 13.72 11.26
N ILE A 7 25.14 13.11 10.09
CA ILE A 7 25.30 11.66 9.92
C ILE A 7 26.77 11.35 9.90
N LEU A 8 27.26 10.75 10.99
CA LEU A 8 28.62 10.23 11.11
C LEU A 8 28.69 8.90 10.35
N LEU A 9 29.30 8.93 9.17
CA LEU A 9 29.59 7.75 8.36
C LEU A 9 30.78 7.03 8.98
N SER A 10 30.54 6.05 9.86
CA SER A 10 31.58 5.18 10.39
C SER A 10 31.96 4.14 9.32
N ALA A 11 33.05 4.39 8.59
CA ALA A 11 33.72 3.38 7.79
C ALA A 11 34.35 2.35 8.72
N LEU A 12 33.68 1.21 8.89
CA LEU A 12 34.26 0.06 9.60
C LEU A 12 35.20 -0.64 8.63
N ALA A 13 36.52 -0.32 8.74
CA ALA A 13 37.55 -1.07 8.08
C ALA A 13 37.67 -2.45 8.77
N ALA A 14 37.06 -3.46 8.18
CA ALA A 14 37.27 -4.85 8.57
C ALA A 14 38.66 -5.26 8.11
N THR A 15 39.63 -5.17 9.00
CA THR A 15 40.94 -5.81 8.81
C THR A 15 40.74 -7.32 9.06
N SER A 16 40.57 -8.08 8.00
CA SER A 16 40.68 -9.53 8.04
C SER A 16 42.17 -9.90 8.26
N ALA A 17 42.46 -10.44 9.43
CA ALA A 17 43.77 -11.02 9.72
C ALA A 17 43.94 -12.28 8.85
N MET A 18 44.71 -12.15 7.78
CA MET A 18 45.15 -13.29 6.98
C MET A 18 46.43 -13.85 7.64
N ALA A 19 46.28 -15.03 8.27
CA ALA A 19 47.41 -15.86 8.67
C ALA A 19 47.95 -16.57 7.43
N GLY A 20 49.01 -16.03 6.84
CA GLY A 20 49.70 -16.62 5.69
C GLY A 20 50.51 -15.55 4.97
N GLY A 21 51.84 -15.68 4.98
CA GLY A 21 52.80 -14.67 4.54
C GLY A 21 52.84 -14.33 3.07
N ASP A 22 51.70 -14.09 2.43
CA ASP A 22 51.60 -13.55 1.08
C ASP A 22 51.54 -12.01 1.13
N LYS A 23 52.41 -11.37 0.35
CA LYS A 23 52.41 -9.91 0.17
C LYS A 23 51.03 -9.47 -0.25
N PRO A 24 50.52 -8.34 0.28
CA PRO A 24 49.24 -7.83 -0.16
C PRO A 24 49.26 -7.63 -1.68
N VAL A 25 48.34 -8.33 -2.37
CA VAL A 25 48.20 -8.20 -3.82
C VAL A 25 47.54 -6.84 -4.07
N ASP A 26 48.31 -5.96 -4.74
CA ASP A 26 47.80 -4.65 -5.13
C ASP A 26 46.75 -4.88 -6.27
N GLY A 27 45.47 -4.68 -5.97
CA GLY A 27 44.43 -4.98 -6.91
C GLY A 27 43.02 -4.63 -6.40
N LEU A 28 42.02 -4.80 -7.24
CA LEU A 28 40.64 -4.61 -6.92
C LEU A 28 40.00 -5.89 -6.34
N SER A 29 39.47 -5.82 -5.14
CA SER A 29 38.75 -6.92 -4.52
C SER A 29 37.27 -6.90 -4.92
N TYR A 30 36.70 -8.06 -5.22
CA TYR A 30 35.30 -8.24 -5.55
C TYR A 30 34.79 -9.56 -4.98
N SER A 31 33.49 -9.65 -4.74
CA SER A 31 32.81 -10.91 -4.39
C SER A 31 32.09 -11.47 -5.59
N LEU A 32 32.04 -12.82 -5.72
CA LEU A 32 31.13 -13.43 -6.68
C LEU A 32 29.68 -13.25 -6.21
N PRO A 33 28.74 -13.04 -7.15
CA PRO A 33 27.35 -12.92 -6.77
C PRO A 33 26.74 -14.30 -6.43
N LYS A 34 25.94 -14.36 -5.37
CA LYS A 34 25.01 -15.44 -5.09
C LYS A 34 23.59 -14.98 -5.31
N THR A 35 22.72 -15.91 -5.72
CA THR A 35 21.34 -15.59 -6.01
C THR A 35 20.53 -15.51 -4.72
N ALA A 36 19.86 -14.38 -4.50
CA ALA A 36 18.84 -14.22 -3.49
C ALA A 36 17.45 -14.18 -4.15
N VAL A 37 16.48 -14.82 -3.53
CA VAL A 37 15.06 -14.73 -3.93
C VAL A 37 14.45 -13.53 -3.18
N ARG A 38 13.96 -12.58 -3.95
CA ARG A 38 13.24 -11.42 -3.44
C ARG A 38 11.74 -11.65 -3.59
N MET A 39 11.03 -11.68 -2.49
CA MET A 39 9.58 -11.79 -2.42
C MET A 39 8.98 -10.43 -2.03
N GLN A 40 8.06 -9.93 -2.83
CA GLN A 40 7.26 -8.76 -2.49
C GLN A 40 5.86 -9.26 -2.11
N VAL A 41 5.37 -8.83 -0.96
CA VAL A 41 4.04 -9.18 -0.46
C VAL A 41 3.24 -7.91 -0.25
N LEU A 42 2.07 -7.83 -0.87
CA LEU A 42 1.09 -6.79 -0.61
C LEU A 42 0.13 -7.30 0.47
N VAL A 43 0.15 -6.67 1.64
CA VAL A 43 -0.75 -6.97 2.74
C VAL A 43 -1.79 -5.86 2.83
N GLU A 44 -3.05 -6.24 2.78
CA GLU A 44 -4.18 -5.34 2.98
C GLU A 44 -4.70 -5.49 4.40
N LYS A 45 -4.54 -4.43 5.20
CA LYS A 45 -5.13 -4.32 6.52
C LYS A 45 -6.50 -3.67 6.40
N THR A 46 -7.53 -4.36 6.86
CA THR A 46 -8.89 -3.86 6.90
C THR A 46 -9.27 -3.59 8.35
N VAL A 47 -9.70 -2.37 8.65
CA VAL A 47 -10.18 -2.00 10.00
C VAL A 47 -11.65 -1.66 9.90
N THR A 48 -12.53 -2.54 10.38
CA THR A 48 -13.95 -2.28 10.45
C THR A 48 -14.26 -1.53 11.74
N GLN A 49 -14.86 -0.35 11.60
CA GLN A 49 -15.31 0.48 12.72
C GLN A 49 -16.84 0.45 12.80
N PRO A 50 -17.44 0.24 13.99
CA PRO A 50 -18.88 0.24 14.15
C PRO A 50 -19.49 1.60 13.84
N GLY A 51 -20.70 1.60 13.29
CA GLY A 51 -21.47 2.82 13.09
C GLY A 51 -22.15 3.27 14.38
N GLN A 52 -22.36 4.58 14.51
CA GLN A 52 -23.00 5.17 15.69
C GLN A 52 -24.42 4.62 15.92
N LEU A 53 -25.12 4.24 14.84
CA LEU A 53 -26.49 3.71 14.87
C LEU A 53 -26.55 2.19 14.61
N ALA A 54 -25.42 1.47 14.77
CA ALA A 54 -25.34 0.05 14.47
C ALA A 54 -26.37 -0.81 15.23
N GLY A 55 -26.69 -0.45 16.47
CA GLY A 55 -27.71 -1.13 17.28
C GLY A 55 -29.13 -1.06 16.70
N PHE A 56 -29.41 -0.11 15.84
CA PHE A 56 -30.72 0.06 15.18
C PHE A 56 -30.77 -0.55 13.78
N SER A 57 -29.64 -1.06 13.26
CA SER A 57 -29.54 -1.59 11.90
C SER A 57 -30.49 -2.75 11.65
N GLN A 58 -30.61 -3.68 12.60
CA GLN A 58 -31.55 -4.80 12.50
C GLN A 58 -33.00 -4.35 12.42
N LEU A 59 -33.37 -3.33 13.22
CA LEU A 59 -34.73 -2.83 13.26
C LEU A 59 -35.17 -2.20 11.92
N TYR A 60 -34.32 -1.36 11.31
CA TYR A 60 -34.68 -0.60 10.12
C TYR A 60 -34.36 -1.32 8.81
N PHE A 61 -33.35 -2.19 8.79
CA PHE A 61 -32.84 -2.80 7.54
C PHE A 61 -32.83 -4.33 7.55
N GLY A 62 -33.26 -4.97 8.63
CA GLY A 62 -33.27 -6.44 8.75
C GLY A 62 -31.88 -7.09 8.77
N LYS A 63 -30.83 -6.30 8.96
CA LYS A 63 -29.43 -6.77 9.01
C LYS A 63 -28.76 -6.21 10.24
N ALA A 64 -28.05 -7.04 10.99
CA ALA A 64 -27.26 -6.59 12.12
C ALA A 64 -26.11 -5.68 11.64
N GLY A 65 -25.94 -4.53 12.29
CA GLY A 65 -24.77 -3.70 12.10
C GLY A 65 -23.54 -4.29 12.79
N VAL A 66 -22.36 -3.83 12.39
CA VAL A 66 -21.11 -4.17 13.10
C VAL A 66 -21.11 -3.47 14.46
N SER A 67 -21.06 -4.25 15.54
CA SER A 67 -21.14 -3.74 16.92
C SER A 67 -19.77 -3.53 17.56
N THR A 68 -18.71 -4.17 17.05
CA THR A 68 -17.35 -4.10 17.60
C THR A 68 -16.34 -3.80 16.49
N GLN A 69 -15.28 -3.10 16.86
CA GLN A 69 -14.16 -2.89 15.96
C GLN A 69 -13.44 -4.21 15.68
N GLN A 70 -13.17 -4.48 14.41
CA GLN A 70 -12.46 -5.67 13.96
C GLN A 70 -11.31 -5.27 13.04
N THR A 71 -10.21 -6.01 13.14
CA THR A 71 -9.07 -5.86 12.23
C THR A 71 -8.83 -7.19 11.54
N ALA A 72 -8.76 -7.17 10.21
CA ALA A 72 -8.45 -8.32 9.39
C ALA A 72 -7.25 -7.99 8.47
N TYR A 73 -6.48 -9.02 8.13
CA TYR A 73 -5.36 -8.92 7.20
C TYR A 73 -5.58 -9.89 6.05
N ARG A 74 -5.32 -9.44 4.86
CA ARG A 74 -5.39 -10.25 3.64
C ARG A 74 -4.14 -10.04 2.80
N ILE A 75 -3.62 -11.11 2.18
CA ILE A 75 -2.58 -10.99 1.17
C ILE A 75 -3.27 -10.61 -0.14
N GLY A 76 -2.99 -9.40 -0.62
CA GLY A 76 -3.54 -8.87 -1.86
C GLY A 76 -2.73 -9.28 -3.10
N GLY A 77 -1.44 -9.59 -2.91
CA GLY A 77 -0.58 -10.05 -4.00
C GLY A 77 0.78 -10.49 -3.51
N VAL A 78 1.40 -11.39 -4.28
CA VAL A 78 2.78 -11.86 -4.06
C VAL A 78 3.50 -11.84 -5.39
N SER A 79 4.72 -11.33 -5.42
CA SER A 79 5.59 -11.32 -6.59
C SER A 79 6.98 -11.81 -6.20
N PHE A 80 7.57 -12.65 -7.03
CA PHE A 80 8.92 -13.19 -6.85
C PHE A 80 9.85 -12.65 -7.93
N SER A 81 11.08 -12.37 -7.52
CA SER A 81 12.18 -12.02 -8.41
C SER A 81 13.50 -12.51 -7.84
N SER A 82 14.52 -12.66 -8.68
CA SER A 82 15.88 -12.94 -8.22
C SER A 82 16.69 -11.65 -8.19
N GLU A 83 17.61 -11.56 -7.24
CA GLU A 83 18.63 -10.51 -7.18
C GLU A 83 19.99 -11.15 -6.89
N GLY A 84 21.07 -10.59 -7.47
CA GLY A 84 22.44 -10.95 -7.11
C GLY A 84 22.83 -10.23 -5.84
N ARG A 85 23.48 -10.93 -4.92
CA ARG A 85 24.11 -10.37 -3.72
C ARG A 85 25.55 -10.85 -3.59
N ALA A 86 26.42 -10.03 -3.03
CA ALA A 86 27.79 -10.39 -2.76
C ALA A 86 27.87 -11.64 -1.87
N ASP A 87 28.66 -12.62 -2.26
CA ASP A 87 28.97 -13.78 -1.43
C ASP A 87 30.24 -13.51 -0.64
N ALA A 88 30.10 -13.33 0.68
CA ALA A 88 31.24 -13.06 1.55
C ALA A 88 32.28 -14.20 1.60
N ASP A 89 31.84 -15.43 1.32
CA ASP A 89 32.71 -16.61 1.31
C ASP A 89 33.51 -16.76 0.00
N ARG A 90 33.17 -15.94 -1.01
CA ARG A 90 33.79 -15.95 -2.34
C ARG A 90 34.35 -14.58 -2.71
N LEU A 91 35.29 -14.14 -1.90
CA LEU A 91 36.04 -12.89 -2.11
C LEU A 91 37.31 -13.16 -2.92
N TYR A 92 37.51 -12.43 -3.99
CA TYR A 92 38.64 -12.54 -4.90
C TYR A 92 39.27 -11.16 -5.10
N THR A 93 40.59 -11.16 -5.43
CA THR A 93 41.32 -9.96 -5.78
C THR A 93 41.90 -10.10 -7.17
N VAL A 94 41.60 -9.15 -8.04
CA VAL A 94 42.23 -9.07 -9.36
C VAL A 94 43.54 -8.36 -9.23
N ALA A 95 44.67 -9.11 -9.46
CA ALA A 95 45.99 -8.52 -9.53
C ALA A 95 46.13 -7.71 -10.84
N ILE A 96 46.60 -6.48 -10.72
CA ILE A 96 46.93 -5.66 -11.89
C ILE A 96 48.36 -6.08 -12.35
N ASP A 97 48.43 -6.83 -13.45
CA ASP A 97 49.69 -7.25 -14.06
C ASP A 97 49.87 -6.56 -15.43
N LYS A 98 51.07 -6.09 -15.71
CA LYS A 98 51.41 -5.46 -16.99
C LYS A 98 51.30 -6.39 -18.20
N LYS A 99 51.24 -7.73 -17.98
CA LYS A 99 51.09 -8.76 -19.03
C LYS A 99 49.63 -9.10 -19.36
N HIS A 100 48.72 -8.80 -18.45
CA HIS A 100 47.29 -9.10 -18.60
C HIS A 100 46.51 -7.81 -18.46
N SER A 101 46.00 -7.29 -19.56
CA SER A 101 45.28 -6.01 -19.51
C SER A 101 43.82 -6.26 -19.05
N ILE A 102 43.56 -6.02 -17.78
CA ILE A 102 42.21 -5.78 -17.27
C ILE A 102 41.96 -4.30 -17.42
N LEU A 103 41.04 -3.95 -18.34
CA LEU A 103 40.72 -2.56 -18.65
C LEU A 103 39.65 -1.99 -17.73
N SER A 104 38.72 -2.83 -17.29
CA SER A 104 37.63 -2.41 -16.38
C SER A 104 37.08 -3.58 -15.58
N VAL A 105 36.69 -3.31 -14.33
CA VAL A 105 35.93 -4.20 -13.47
C VAL A 105 34.72 -3.42 -12.98
N ASP A 106 33.52 -3.87 -13.32
CA ASP A 106 32.27 -3.26 -12.91
C ASP A 106 31.67 -4.08 -11.77
N CYS A 107 31.47 -3.45 -10.62
CA CYS A 107 30.90 -4.06 -9.43
C CYS A 107 29.61 -3.37 -9.03
N ALA A 108 28.70 -4.10 -8.41
CA ALA A 108 27.54 -3.54 -7.77
C ALA A 108 27.92 -2.78 -6.47
N PRO A 109 27.03 -1.96 -5.90
CA PRO A 109 27.30 -1.22 -4.67
C PRO A 109 27.65 -2.08 -3.45
N ASP A 110 27.23 -3.36 -3.46
CA ASP A 110 27.56 -4.34 -2.42
C ASP A 110 28.90 -5.06 -2.65
N GLY A 111 29.67 -4.69 -3.69
CA GLY A 111 30.94 -5.29 -4.04
C GLY A 111 30.83 -6.58 -4.86
N SER A 112 29.65 -7.01 -5.26
CA SER A 112 29.50 -8.16 -6.16
C SER A 112 29.95 -7.84 -7.59
N LEU A 113 30.68 -8.77 -8.21
CA LEU A 113 31.15 -8.63 -9.58
C LEU A 113 29.98 -8.62 -10.56
N LEU A 114 29.94 -7.63 -11.44
CA LEU A 114 28.96 -7.55 -12.53
C LEU A 114 29.59 -7.88 -13.88
N ALA A 115 30.78 -7.32 -14.17
CA ALA A 115 31.44 -7.53 -15.44
C ALA A 115 32.94 -7.23 -15.36
N ILE A 116 33.74 -7.87 -16.22
CA ILE A 116 35.17 -7.59 -16.44
C ILE A 116 35.35 -7.26 -17.92
N ASN A 117 36.05 -6.17 -18.22
CA ASN A 117 36.35 -5.68 -19.57
C ASN A 117 35.11 -5.44 -20.47
N THR A 118 33.92 -5.34 -19.89
CA THR A 118 32.69 -5.02 -20.59
C THR A 118 31.76 -4.21 -19.70
N LYS A 119 30.79 -3.55 -20.29
CA LYS A 119 29.77 -2.84 -19.50
C LYS A 119 28.74 -3.84 -18.95
N ALA A 120 28.52 -3.74 -17.63
CA ALA A 120 27.51 -4.55 -16.98
C ALA A 120 26.10 -4.22 -17.50
N GLN A 121 25.34 -5.23 -17.87
CA GLN A 121 23.91 -5.10 -18.09
C GLN A 121 23.20 -5.27 -16.73
N ARG A 122 22.80 -4.13 -16.13
CA ARG A 122 22.04 -4.19 -14.88
C ARG A 122 20.61 -4.59 -15.18
N ALA A 123 20.15 -5.67 -14.57
CA ALA A 123 18.76 -6.06 -14.64
C ALA A 123 17.90 -4.90 -14.07
N LYS A 124 16.80 -4.60 -14.75
CA LYS A 124 15.83 -3.62 -14.26
C LYS A 124 15.24 -4.14 -12.94
N ALA A 125 15.25 -3.30 -11.92
CA ALA A 125 14.61 -3.66 -10.64
C ALA A 125 13.14 -4.04 -10.90
N PRO A 126 12.64 -5.12 -10.28
CA PRO A 126 11.23 -5.50 -10.41
C PRO A 126 10.34 -4.34 -9.97
N ALA A 127 9.23 -4.14 -10.69
CA ALA A 127 8.26 -3.13 -10.31
C ALA A 127 7.78 -3.38 -8.87
N ALA A 128 7.81 -2.35 -8.05
CA ALA A 128 7.24 -2.42 -6.71
C ALA A 128 5.71 -2.44 -6.81
N PHE A 129 5.05 -3.14 -5.88
CA PHE A 129 3.61 -2.96 -5.70
C PHE A 129 3.35 -1.49 -5.32
N VAL A 130 2.55 -0.82 -6.14
CA VAL A 130 2.05 0.52 -5.83
C VAL A 130 0.68 0.35 -5.21
N PRO A 131 0.52 0.56 -3.90
CA PRO A 131 -0.79 0.48 -3.26
C PRO A 131 -1.76 1.47 -3.89
N SER A 132 -3.00 1.04 -4.10
CA SER A 132 -4.05 1.96 -4.55
C SER A 132 -4.25 3.06 -3.51
N PRO A 133 -4.46 4.31 -3.93
CA PRO A 133 -4.68 5.41 -3.00
C PRO A 133 -5.89 5.11 -2.10
N ARG A 134 -5.74 5.34 -0.81
CA ARG A 134 -6.78 5.13 0.19
C ARG A 134 -7.91 6.12 -0.07
N LYS A 135 -9.14 5.62 -0.30
CA LYS A 135 -10.32 6.47 -0.28
C LYS A 135 -10.64 6.85 1.16
N ALA A 136 -10.67 8.14 1.46
CA ALA A 136 -11.14 8.62 2.75
C ALA A 136 -12.62 8.21 2.93
N PRO A 137 -13.04 7.77 4.12
CA PRO A 137 -14.45 7.55 4.40
C PRO A 137 -15.22 8.87 4.23
N LEU A 138 -16.45 8.77 3.75
CA LEU A 138 -17.33 9.92 3.68
C LEU A 138 -17.65 10.40 5.10
N ASN A 139 -17.82 11.72 5.29
CA ASN A 139 -18.31 12.23 6.55
C ASN A 139 -19.86 12.27 6.49
N PRO A 140 -20.58 11.43 7.27
CA PRO A 140 -22.04 11.38 7.20
C PRO A 140 -22.72 12.70 7.51
N ARG A 141 -22.09 13.57 8.34
CA ARG A 141 -22.68 14.87 8.73
C ARG A 141 -22.89 15.81 7.56
N ASP A 142 -22.07 15.71 6.51
CA ASP A 142 -22.19 16.56 5.32
C ASP A 142 -23.43 16.22 4.47
N TYR A 143 -24.08 15.08 4.78
CA TYR A 143 -25.24 14.56 4.06
C TYR A 143 -26.49 14.44 4.94
N MET A 144 -26.44 14.94 6.19
CA MET A 144 -27.58 14.95 7.10
C MET A 144 -28.43 16.19 6.90
N SER A 145 -29.75 15.99 6.88
CA SER A 145 -30.71 17.12 6.95
C SER A 145 -30.66 17.80 8.31
N GLN A 146 -31.20 19.03 8.38
CA GLN A 146 -31.28 19.79 9.62
C GLN A 146 -32.06 19.03 10.72
N ASP A 147 -33.09 18.28 10.34
CA ASP A 147 -33.88 17.48 11.26
C ASP A 147 -33.08 16.34 11.90
N ILE A 148 -32.20 15.69 11.12
CA ILE A 148 -31.31 14.67 11.63
C ILE A 148 -30.28 15.28 12.60
N LEU A 149 -29.69 16.42 12.23
CA LEU A 149 -28.68 17.10 13.06
C LEU A 149 -29.26 17.62 14.38
N SER A 150 -30.54 17.98 14.42
CA SER A 150 -31.25 18.47 15.62
C SER A 150 -31.89 17.36 16.45
N ALA A 151 -31.74 16.09 16.05
CA ALA A 151 -32.35 14.95 16.78
C ALA A 151 -31.82 14.90 18.22
N GLY A 152 -32.72 14.96 19.19
CA GLY A 152 -32.40 15.04 20.62
C GLY A 152 -31.89 13.72 21.23
N ASN A 153 -32.01 12.59 20.52
CA ASN A 153 -31.54 11.27 20.99
C ASN A 153 -31.24 10.32 19.82
N LEU A 154 -30.48 9.25 20.10
CA LEU A 154 -30.08 8.27 19.11
C LEU A 154 -31.25 7.53 18.42
N PRO A 155 -32.31 7.06 19.13
CA PRO A 155 -33.45 6.43 18.50
C PRO A 155 -34.14 7.33 17.48
N LYS A 156 -34.33 8.61 17.80
CA LYS A 156 -34.93 9.59 16.88
C LYS A 156 -34.03 9.86 15.69
N MET A 157 -32.72 10.00 15.93
CA MET A 157 -31.72 10.14 14.86
C MET A 157 -31.76 8.93 13.92
N ALA A 158 -31.79 7.70 14.46
CA ALA A 158 -31.83 6.49 13.68
C ALA A 158 -33.12 6.41 12.82
N GLN A 159 -34.26 6.80 13.36
CA GLN A 159 -35.53 6.89 12.63
C GLN A 159 -35.41 7.86 11.44
N LEU A 160 -34.92 9.08 11.68
CA LEU A 160 -34.80 10.11 10.64
C LEU A 160 -33.81 9.73 9.55
N VAL A 161 -32.66 9.16 9.92
CA VAL A 161 -31.66 8.68 8.93
C VAL A 161 -32.21 7.53 8.11
N ALA A 162 -32.97 6.59 8.73
CA ALA A 162 -33.61 5.52 8.01
C ALA A 162 -34.68 6.05 7.03
N GLN A 163 -35.46 7.04 7.43
CA GLN A 163 -36.43 7.71 6.55
C GLN A 163 -35.73 8.36 5.36
N GLU A 164 -34.74 9.19 5.59
CA GLU A 164 -33.94 9.85 4.53
C GLU A 164 -33.36 8.83 3.53
N LYS A 165 -32.87 7.69 4.02
CA LYS A 165 -32.37 6.61 3.15
C LYS A 165 -33.47 6.03 2.26
N TYR A 166 -34.70 5.87 2.76
CA TYR A 166 -35.84 5.40 1.95
C TYR A 166 -36.27 6.46 0.96
N ASP A 167 -36.25 7.73 1.33
CA ASP A 167 -36.59 8.86 0.44
C ASP A 167 -35.59 8.97 -0.72
N ILE A 168 -34.29 8.75 -0.46
CA ILE A 168 -33.27 8.64 -1.50
C ILE A 168 -33.55 7.47 -2.44
N ARG A 169 -33.94 6.31 -1.92
CA ARG A 169 -34.30 5.14 -2.72
C ARG A 169 -35.50 5.42 -3.62
N ASP A 170 -36.51 6.09 -3.08
CA ASP A 170 -37.73 6.45 -3.82
C ASP A 170 -37.39 7.48 -4.91
N SER A 171 -36.58 8.49 -4.62
CA SER A 171 -36.08 9.44 -5.62
C SER A 171 -35.33 8.75 -6.76
N ARG A 172 -34.47 7.77 -6.46
CA ARG A 172 -33.79 6.95 -7.49
C ARG A 172 -34.78 6.13 -8.32
N SER A 173 -35.81 5.59 -7.69
CA SER A 173 -36.88 4.82 -8.37
C SER A 173 -37.69 5.71 -9.30
N GLN A 174 -38.09 6.91 -8.85
CA GLN A 174 -38.82 7.90 -9.66
C GLN A 174 -37.97 8.35 -10.87
N LEU A 175 -36.67 8.65 -10.66
CA LEU A 175 -35.76 8.99 -11.75
C LEU A 175 -35.66 7.84 -12.78
N SER A 176 -35.58 6.57 -12.32
CA SER A 176 -35.45 5.42 -13.23
C SER A 176 -36.72 5.13 -14.02
N ARG A 177 -37.89 5.48 -13.46
CA ARG A 177 -39.21 5.33 -14.15
C ARG A 177 -39.58 6.55 -14.99
N GLY A 178 -38.82 7.65 -14.91
CA GLY A 178 -39.19 8.88 -15.60
C GLY A 178 -40.34 9.65 -14.93
N GLU A 179 -40.57 9.42 -13.64
CA GLU A 179 -41.70 9.98 -12.86
C GLU A 179 -41.23 11.09 -11.88
N ALA A 180 -39.93 11.46 -11.92
CA ALA A 180 -39.41 12.52 -11.06
C ALA A 180 -39.89 13.90 -11.54
N ASP A 181 -40.22 14.79 -10.59
CA ASP A 181 -40.64 16.17 -10.88
C ASP A 181 -39.59 16.94 -11.70
N PHE A 182 -38.34 16.59 -11.53
CA PHE A 182 -37.22 17.14 -12.28
C PHE A 182 -36.45 16.02 -12.98
N MET A 183 -36.60 15.92 -14.28
CA MET A 183 -35.90 14.94 -15.10
C MET A 183 -34.60 15.51 -15.65
N PRO A 184 -33.50 14.70 -15.66
CA PRO A 184 -32.26 15.11 -16.26
C PRO A 184 -32.41 15.36 -17.77
N LYS A 185 -31.73 16.39 -18.28
CA LYS A 185 -31.80 16.78 -19.70
C LYS A 185 -31.03 15.85 -20.61
N ASP A 186 -30.00 15.21 -20.08
CA ASP A 186 -29.10 14.31 -20.81
C ASP A 186 -28.57 13.18 -19.91
N GLY A 187 -27.88 12.23 -20.52
CA GLY A 187 -27.31 11.08 -19.83
C GLY A 187 -26.19 11.42 -18.83
N GLU A 188 -25.46 12.51 -19.04
CA GLU A 188 -24.40 12.95 -18.13
C GLU A 188 -25.00 13.54 -16.85
N GLN A 189 -26.02 14.38 -16.97
CA GLN A 189 -26.78 14.92 -15.84
C GLN A 189 -27.46 13.79 -15.05
N ALA A 190 -28.04 12.80 -15.74
CA ALA A 190 -28.62 11.63 -15.11
C ALA A 190 -27.57 10.87 -14.28
N ARG A 191 -26.39 10.60 -14.86
CA ARG A 191 -25.28 9.93 -14.17
C ARG A 191 -24.83 10.69 -12.93
N LEU A 192 -24.73 12.02 -13.03
CA LEU A 192 -24.34 12.86 -11.90
C LEU A 192 -25.38 12.77 -10.77
N MET A 193 -26.67 12.87 -11.08
CA MET A 193 -27.77 12.76 -10.10
C MET A 193 -27.75 11.39 -9.40
N TYR A 194 -27.63 10.30 -10.15
CA TYR A 194 -27.51 8.95 -9.56
C TYR A 194 -26.26 8.80 -8.69
N SER A 195 -25.13 9.37 -9.11
CA SER A 195 -23.90 9.35 -8.33
C SER A 195 -24.02 10.12 -7.02
N GLN A 196 -24.67 11.27 -7.02
CA GLN A 196 -24.91 12.07 -5.83
C GLN A 196 -25.84 11.34 -4.84
N LEU A 197 -26.96 10.81 -5.30
CA LEU A 197 -27.88 10.03 -4.46
C LEU A 197 -27.20 8.78 -3.89
N ALA A 198 -26.38 8.08 -4.68
CA ALA A 198 -25.62 6.93 -4.20
C ALA A 198 -24.57 7.32 -3.14
N THR A 199 -23.92 8.47 -3.30
CA THR A 199 -22.94 8.99 -2.33
C THR A 199 -23.61 9.36 -1.02
N GLN A 200 -24.75 10.05 -1.08
CA GLN A 200 -25.56 10.42 0.08
C GLN A 200 -26.04 9.17 0.83
N GLU A 201 -26.64 8.19 0.12
CA GLU A 201 -27.05 6.91 0.70
C GLU A 201 -25.88 6.19 1.37
N ALA A 202 -24.71 6.10 0.71
CA ALA A 202 -23.53 5.46 1.26
C ALA A 202 -23.00 6.16 2.51
N ALA A 203 -23.01 7.50 2.55
CA ALA A 203 -22.61 8.27 3.70
C ALA A 203 -23.53 8.04 4.90
N LEU A 204 -24.84 8.08 4.71
CA LEU A 204 -25.81 7.85 5.77
C LEU A 204 -25.77 6.39 6.26
N MET A 205 -25.58 5.43 5.37
CA MET A 205 -25.48 4.02 5.74
C MET A 205 -24.23 3.69 6.58
N GLN A 206 -23.17 4.50 6.54
CA GLN A 206 -22.02 4.33 7.43
C GLN A 206 -22.39 4.45 8.91
N LEU A 207 -23.43 5.22 9.23
CA LEU A 207 -23.93 5.34 10.61
C LEU A 207 -24.49 4.00 11.15
N PHE A 208 -25.06 3.17 10.29
CA PHE A 208 -25.61 1.86 10.66
C PHE A 208 -24.63 0.72 10.45
N GLN A 209 -23.94 0.71 9.32
CA GLN A 209 -23.07 -0.40 8.93
C GLN A 209 -21.64 -0.22 9.42
N GLY A 210 -21.25 1.02 9.77
CA GLY A 210 -19.87 1.37 10.06
C GLY A 210 -19.04 1.62 8.80
N THR A 211 -17.73 1.75 9.00
CA THR A 211 -16.75 1.95 7.92
C THR A 211 -15.74 0.82 7.90
N THR A 212 -15.28 0.48 6.70
CA THR A 212 -14.31 -0.59 6.49
C THR A 212 -13.15 -0.09 5.61
N PRO A 213 -12.33 0.85 6.12
CA PRO A 213 -11.18 1.32 5.37
C PRO A 213 -10.15 0.20 5.19
N VAL A 214 -9.58 0.13 3.98
CA VAL A 214 -8.50 -0.78 3.63
C VAL A 214 -7.21 0.02 3.55
N ASP A 215 -6.16 -0.47 4.22
CA ASP A 215 -4.83 0.12 4.26
C ASP A 215 -3.83 -0.88 3.66
N PRO A 216 -3.47 -0.76 2.37
CA PRO A 216 -2.55 -1.65 1.72
C PRO A 216 -1.10 -1.29 2.07
N THR A 217 -0.29 -2.26 2.48
CA THR A 217 1.13 -2.12 2.77
C THR A 217 1.93 -3.12 1.97
N ALA A 218 2.95 -2.66 1.24
CA ALA A 218 3.88 -3.53 0.52
C ALA A 218 5.12 -3.79 1.38
N THR A 219 5.47 -5.06 1.54
CA THR A 219 6.66 -5.51 2.26
C THR A 219 7.55 -6.32 1.33
N VAL A 220 8.86 -6.14 1.46
CA VAL A 220 9.87 -6.90 0.69
C VAL A 220 10.64 -7.80 1.65
N ILE A 221 10.72 -9.07 1.31
CA ILE A 221 11.49 -10.09 2.03
C ILE A 221 12.50 -10.68 1.05
N SER A 222 13.78 -10.72 1.44
CA SER A 222 14.84 -11.39 0.66
C SER A 222 15.29 -12.65 1.38
N TYR A 223 15.40 -13.74 0.65
CA TYR A 223 15.86 -15.04 1.12
C TYR A 223 17.00 -15.55 0.25
N ILE A 224 18.08 -16.01 0.87
CA ILE A 224 19.20 -16.64 0.18
C ILE A 224 19.06 -18.15 0.38
N PRO A 225 18.81 -18.92 -0.69
CA PRO A 225 18.80 -20.39 -0.60
C PRO A 225 20.17 -20.90 -0.17
N THR A 226 20.19 -21.82 0.76
CA THR A 226 21.41 -22.55 1.21
C THR A 226 21.71 -23.67 0.27
#